data_8fe4c7fc95d3694b2f7f647041bb361c
#
_entry.id   8fe4c7fc95d3694b2f7f647041bb361c
#
_cell.length_a   1.000
_cell.length_b   1.000
_cell.length_c   1.000
_cell.angle_alpha   90.00
_cell.angle_beta   90.00
_cell.angle_gamma   90.00
#
_symmetry.space_group_name_H-M   'P 1'
#
loop_
_entity.id
_entity.type
_entity.pdbx_description
1 polymer ?
#
loop_
_entity_poly.entity_id
_entity_poly.type
_entity_poly.pdbx_seq_one_letter_code
_entity_poly.pdbx_strand_id
1 'polypeptide(L)'
;LEFRRVLFRSEIFADRFSLDYIQLHGNESPEYCHSLRATGLRLIKAFSIARRKDFENIGTYEESCDYFLFDTKCEQHGGSGNQFDWSMLNSYKGKKPFLLSGGINPYSPPTLKELRHPQLAGFDLNSRFETKPGLKDVERLRHFLEELRK
;
A
#
# COMPACT_ATOMS: atom_id res chain seq x y z
N LEU A 1 4.87 17.82 -21.67
CA LEU A 1 5.58 16.77 -22.46
C LEU A 1 5.96 15.56 -21.61
N GLU A 2 6.41 15.72 -20.39
CA GLU A 2 6.74 14.60 -19.49
C GLU A 2 5.52 13.78 -19.08
N PHE A 3 4.41 14.43 -18.76
CA PHE A 3 3.16 13.79 -18.34
C PHE A 3 2.65 12.76 -19.37
N ARG A 4 2.59 13.11 -20.64
CA ARG A 4 2.22 12.19 -21.73
C ARG A 4 3.17 11.01 -21.89
N ARG A 5 4.46 11.23 -21.62
CA ARG A 5 5.50 10.20 -21.78
C ARG A 5 5.41 9.13 -20.68
N VAL A 6 5.03 9.52 -19.46
CA VAL A 6 4.84 8.59 -18.33
C VAL A 6 3.56 7.80 -18.48
N LEU A 7 2.44 8.43 -18.88
CA LEU A 7 1.19 7.74 -19.20
C LEU A 7 1.42 6.63 -20.25
N PHE A 8 2.02 6.98 -21.38
CA PHE A 8 2.30 6.07 -22.48
C PHE A 8 3.17 4.87 -22.05
N ARG A 9 4.14 5.08 -21.14
CA ARG A 9 4.96 3.99 -20.61
C ARG A 9 4.13 3.03 -19.74
N SER A 10 3.30 3.54 -18.86
CA SER A 10 2.47 2.73 -17.97
C SER A 10 1.48 1.87 -18.74
N GLU A 11 0.85 2.41 -19.79
CA GLU A 11 -0.05 1.67 -20.70
C GLU A 11 0.70 0.53 -21.41
N ILE A 12 1.85 0.83 -22.03
CA ILE A 12 2.65 -0.19 -22.73
C ILE A 12 3.05 -1.33 -21.79
N PHE A 13 3.47 -1.02 -20.57
CA PHE A 13 3.85 -2.07 -19.62
C PHE A 13 2.64 -2.88 -19.14
N ALA A 14 1.51 -2.23 -18.89
CA ALA A 14 0.28 -2.92 -18.51
C ALA A 14 -0.15 -3.92 -19.58
N ASP A 15 -0.21 -3.49 -20.83
CA ASP A 15 -0.57 -4.35 -21.97
C ASP A 15 0.45 -5.48 -22.19
N ARG A 16 1.74 -5.13 -22.22
CA ARG A 16 2.82 -6.08 -22.47
C ARG A 16 2.87 -7.22 -21.46
N PHE A 17 2.57 -6.93 -20.20
CA PHE A 17 2.67 -7.89 -19.09
C PHE A 17 1.31 -8.35 -18.58
N SER A 18 0.21 -7.93 -19.23
CA SER A 18 -1.16 -8.23 -18.81
C SER A 18 -1.41 -7.94 -17.33
N LEU A 19 -0.99 -6.75 -16.89
CA LEU A 19 -1.10 -6.34 -15.49
C LEU A 19 -2.54 -5.99 -15.15
N ASP A 20 -3.05 -6.51 -14.04
CA ASP A 20 -4.37 -6.16 -13.52
C ASP A 20 -4.38 -4.80 -12.85
N TYR A 21 -3.28 -4.41 -12.19
CA TYR A 21 -3.14 -3.17 -11.44
C TYR A 21 -1.79 -2.52 -11.68
N ILE A 22 -1.78 -1.19 -11.62
CA ILE A 22 -0.56 -0.40 -11.54
C ILE A 22 -0.53 0.28 -10.17
N GLN A 23 0.59 0.14 -9.46
CA GLN A 23 0.85 0.87 -8.22
C GLN A 23 1.61 2.15 -8.50
N LEU A 24 1.04 3.28 -8.05
CA LEU A 24 1.64 4.61 -8.10
C LEU A 24 2.19 4.95 -6.73
N HIS A 25 3.50 5.16 -6.62
CA HIS A 25 4.20 5.36 -5.33
C HIS A 25 5.02 6.66 -5.29
N GLY A 26 4.70 7.58 -6.16
CA GLY A 26 5.31 8.92 -6.23
C GLY A 26 4.34 10.03 -5.79
N ASN A 27 4.56 11.24 -6.31
CA ASN A 27 3.76 12.41 -6.03
C ASN A 27 2.73 12.66 -7.15
N GLU A 28 2.18 11.58 -7.74
CA GLU A 28 1.18 11.69 -8.78
C GLU A 28 -0.08 12.39 -8.24
N SER A 29 -0.57 13.39 -8.98
CA SER A 29 -1.77 14.14 -8.59
C SER A 29 -3.06 13.34 -8.82
N PRO A 30 -4.19 13.72 -8.20
CA PRO A 30 -5.49 13.12 -8.48
C PRO A 30 -5.87 13.19 -9.96
N GLU A 31 -5.56 14.30 -10.65
CA GLU A 31 -5.83 14.49 -12.08
C GLU A 31 -5.00 13.52 -12.93
N TYR A 32 -3.75 13.29 -12.55
CA TYR A 32 -2.90 12.27 -13.19
C TYR A 32 -3.50 10.88 -13.03
N CYS A 33 -3.88 10.51 -11.80
CA CYS A 33 -4.52 9.22 -11.53
C CYS A 33 -5.81 9.06 -12.34
N HIS A 34 -6.63 10.12 -12.41
CA HIS A 34 -7.87 10.12 -13.18
C HIS A 34 -7.60 9.91 -14.68
N SER A 35 -6.61 10.59 -15.24
CA SER A 35 -6.22 10.44 -16.64
C SER A 35 -5.72 9.04 -16.96
N LEU A 36 -4.94 8.44 -16.06
CA LEU A 36 -4.44 7.07 -16.22
C LEU A 36 -5.57 6.04 -16.11
N ARG A 37 -6.51 6.24 -15.18
CA ARG A 37 -7.68 5.38 -15.04
C ARG A 37 -8.61 5.45 -16.27
N ALA A 38 -8.73 6.60 -16.92
CA ALA A 38 -9.52 6.77 -18.14
C ALA A 38 -9.04 5.89 -19.31
N THR A 39 -7.81 5.37 -19.25
CA THR A 39 -7.27 4.40 -20.21
C THR A 39 -7.71 2.95 -19.94
N GLY A 40 -8.48 2.71 -18.89
CA GLY A 40 -8.95 1.38 -18.47
C GLY A 40 -8.09 0.67 -17.44
N LEU A 41 -7.00 1.28 -17.01
CA LEU A 41 -6.11 0.72 -15.99
C LEU A 41 -6.72 0.82 -14.58
N ARG A 42 -6.53 -0.23 -13.79
CA ARG A 42 -6.86 -0.22 -12.37
C ARG A 42 -5.66 0.25 -11.55
N LEU A 43 -5.92 1.12 -10.58
CA LEU A 43 -4.86 1.84 -9.87
C LEU A 43 -4.86 1.56 -8.37
N ILE A 44 -3.65 1.36 -7.84
CA ILE A 44 -3.34 1.39 -6.40
C ILE A 44 -2.50 2.62 -6.14
N LYS A 45 -2.99 3.59 -5.36
CA LYS A 45 -2.20 4.76 -4.98
C LYS A 45 -1.58 4.57 -3.61
N ALA A 46 -0.26 4.59 -3.54
CA ALA A 46 0.48 4.49 -2.30
C ALA A 46 0.64 5.87 -1.63
N PHE A 47 0.46 5.88 -0.30
CA PHE A 47 0.66 7.04 0.58
C PHE A 47 1.57 6.64 1.73
N SER A 48 2.59 7.47 1.99
CA SER A 48 3.42 7.33 3.19
C SER A 48 2.67 7.91 4.38
N ILE A 49 2.39 7.08 5.39
CA ILE A 49 1.67 7.45 6.59
C ILE A 49 2.61 7.41 7.78
N ALA A 50 2.86 8.56 8.39
CA ALA A 50 3.63 8.70 9.63
C ALA A 50 2.79 9.27 10.78
N ARG A 51 1.78 10.09 10.48
CA ARG A 51 0.92 10.79 11.45
C ARG A 51 -0.50 10.93 10.93
N ARG A 52 -1.43 11.21 11.86
CA ARG A 52 -2.88 11.32 11.56
C ARG A 52 -3.22 12.32 10.46
N LYS A 53 -2.49 13.44 10.40
CA LYS A 53 -2.72 14.48 9.39
C LYS A 53 -2.43 14.00 7.95
N ASP A 54 -1.66 12.93 7.78
CA ASP A 54 -1.32 12.42 6.45
C ASP A 54 -2.55 11.82 5.73
N PHE A 55 -3.67 11.60 6.47
CA PHE A 55 -4.94 11.17 5.89
C PHE A 55 -5.82 12.31 5.33
N GLU A 56 -5.53 13.60 5.64
CA GLU A 56 -6.43 14.70 5.35
C GLU A 56 -6.73 14.89 3.87
N ASN A 57 -5.75 14.68 2.99
CA ASN A 57 -5.88 14.93 1.55
C ASN A 57 -6.10 13.65 0.72
N ILE A 58 -6.15 12.48 1.36
CA ILE A 58 -6.28 11.20 0.63
C ILE A 58 -7.63 11.10 -0.08
N GLY A 59 -8.67 11.70 0.48
CA GLY A 59 -10.03 11.69 -0.09
C GLY A 59 -10.11 12.23 -1.51
N THR A 60 -9.21 13.14 -1.90
CA THR A 60 -9.17 13.70 -3.28
C THR A 60 -8.86 12.64 -4.35
N TYR A 61 -8.31 11.49 -3.96
CA TYR A 61 -7.97 10.38 -4.86
C TYR A 61 -9.06 9.30 -4.96
N GLU A 62 -10.15 9.39 -4.18
CA GLU A 62 -11.15 8.31 -4.11
C GLU A 62 -11.77 7.96 -5.46
N GLU A 63 -12.06 8.96 -6.30
CA GLU A 63 -12.65 8.73 -7.62
C GLU A 63 -11.62 8.28 -8.66
N SER A 64 -10.33 8.46 -8.38
CA SER A 64 -9.25 8.25 -9.34
C SER A 64 -8.50 6.93 -9.15
N CYS A 65 -8.75 6.19 -8.07
CA CYS A 65 -8.03 4.95 -7.76
C CYS A 65 -9.01 3.84 -7.35
N ASP A 66 -8.58 2.60 -7.46
CA ASP A 66 -9.36 1.43 -7.05
C ASP A 66 -9.03 1.00 -5.63
N TYR A 67 -7.76 1.09 -5.26
CA TYR A 67 -7.25 0.84 -3.92
C TYR A 67 -6.28 1.94 -3.49
N PHE A 68 -6.16 2.11 -2.18
CA PHE A 68 -5.02 2.79 -1.58
C PHE A 68 -4.04 1.77 -1.00
N LEU A 69 -2.78 2.16 -0.86
CA LEU A 69 -1.78 1.43 -0.09
C LEU A 69 -1.22 2.40 0.95
N PHE A 70 -1.38 2.08 2.21
CA PHE A 70 -0.80 2.86 3.31
C PHE A 70 0.53 2.25 3.73
N ASP A 71 1.62 2.88 3.29
CA ASP A 71 2.98 2.52 3.69
C ASP A 71 3.33 3.25 4.98
N THR A 72 3.22 2.51 6.09
CA THR A 72 3.42 3.06 7.42
C THR A 72 4.89 3.10 7.79
N LYS A 73 5.39 4.31 8.11
CA LYS A 73 6.79 4.53 8.49
C LYS A 73 6.89 4.96 9.95
N CYS A 74 7.80 4.32 10.69
CA CYS A 74 8.18 4.83 11.99
C CYS A 74 9.06 6.08 11.81
N GLU A 75 8.68 7.24 12.35
CA GLU A 75 9.47 8.47 12.28
C GLU A 75 10.80 8.38 13.05
N GLN A 76 10.98 7.39 13.91
CA GLN A 76 12.20 7.25 14.70
C GLN A 76 13.29 6.49 13.92
N HIS A 77 14.30 7.23 13.52
CA HIS A 77 15.57 6.72 13.07
C HIS A 77 16.27 5.99 14.22
N GLY A 78 16.39 4.68 14.11
CA GLY A 78 17.35 3.89 14.87
C GLY A 78 16.88 3.30 16.20
N GLY A 79 16.79 2.00 16.24
CA GLY A 79 17.11 1.20 17.43
C GLY A 79 16.09 1.05 18.54
N SER A 80 14.94 1.73 18.50
CA SER A 80 13.97 1.63 19.61
C SER A 80 13.05 0.40 19.57
N GLY A 81 13.09 -0.38 18.49
CA GLY A 81 12.20 -1.56 18.34
C GLY A 81 10.70 -1.21 18.26
N ASN A 82 10.35 0.06 18.25
CA ASN A 82 8.97 0.50 18.25
C ASN A 82 8.31 0.19 16.90
N GLN A 83 7.32 -0.66 16.93
CA GLN A 83 6.43 -0.94 15.82
C GLN A 83 5.56 0.29 15.58
N PHE A 84 5.22 0.56 14.32
CA PHE A 84 4.26 1.61 13.99
C PHE A 84 2.92 1.34 14.70
N ASP A 85 2.34 2.37 15.29
CA ASP A 85 1.03 2.27 15.92
C ASP A 85 -0.08 2.25 14.84
N TRP A 86 -0.47 1.05 14.43
CA TRP A 86 -1.52 0.87 13.42
C TRP A 86 -2.91 1.33 13.87
N SER A 87 -3.11 1.67 15.14
CA SER A 87 -4.35 2.30 15.59
C SER A 87 -4.62 3.64 14.89
N MET A 88 -3.55 4.27 14.38
CA MET A 88 -3.61 5.49 13.57
C MET A 88 -4.45 5.34 12.29
N LEU A 89 -4.58 4.13 11.74
CA LEU A 89 -5.42 3.84 10.59
C LEU A 89 -6.89 4.16 10.85
N ASN A 90 -7.34 4.15 12.10
CA ASN A 90 -8.67 4.60 12.49
C ASN A 90 -8.96 6.08 12.16
N SER A 91 -7.93 6.86 11.82
CA SER A 91 -8.07 8.25 11.35
C SER A 91 -8.47 8.32 9.88
N TYR A 92 -8.26 7.28 9.10
CA TYR A 92 -8.81 7.19 7.74
C TYR A 92 -10.34 7.05 7.80
N LYS A 93 -11.04 8.00 7.20
CA LYS A 93 -12.52 8.07 7.17
C LYS A 93 -13.09 7.92 5.77
N GLY A 94 -12.22 7.68 4.78
CA GLY A 94 -12.61 7.46 3.40
C GLY A 94 -13.33 6.12 3.19
N LYS A 95 -13.89 5.96 2.00
CA LYS A 95 -14.63 4.75 1.61
C LYS A 95 -13.81 3.78 0.75
N LYS A 96 -12.67 4.23 0.24
CA LYS A 96 -11.81 3.43 -0.62
C LYS A 96 -11.14 2.31 0.18
N PRO A 97 -11.18 1.06 -0.29
CA PRO A 97 -10.45 -0.02 0.35
C PRO A 97 -8.95 0.22 0.27
N PHE A 98 -8.22 -0.23 1.29
CA PHE A 98 -6.77 -0.08 1.32
C PHE A 98 -6.02 -1.35 1.71
N LEU A 99 -4.78 -1.43 1.23
CA LEU A 99 -3.77 -2.38 1.66
C LEU A 99 -2.87 -1.72 2.69
N LEU A 100 -2.54 -2.45 3.75
CA LEU A 100 -1.56 -2.00 4.75
C LEU A 100 -0.19 -2.53 4.38
N SER A 101 0.77 -1.62 4.30
CA SER A 101 2.20 -1.89 4.09
C SER A 101 3.04 -1.19 5.18
N GLY A 102 4.31 -1.54 5.23
CA GLY A 102 5.28 -0.96 6.16
C GLY A 102 5.26 -1.58 7.56
N GLY A 103 6.44 -1.90 8.09
CA GLY A 103 6.61 -2.41 9.44
C GLY A 103 6.10 -3.84 9.70
N ILE A 104 5.36 -4.46 8.79
CA ILE A 104 4.84 -5.81 8.96
C ILE A 104 6.00 -6.81 8.94
N ASN A 105 6.03 -7.69 9.92
CA ASN A 105 7.06 -8.71 10.10
C ASN A 105 6.45 -10.03 10.59
N PRO A 106 7.21 -11.13 10.67
CA PRO A 106 6.70 -12.44 11.07
C PRO A 106 6.02 -12.51 12.44
N TYR A 107 6.27 -11.54 13.31
CA TYR A 107 5.69 -11.47 14.67
C TYR A 107 4.45 -10.55 14.75
N SER A 108 4.05 -9.98 13.62
CA SER A 108 2.90 -9.05 13.56
C SER A 108 1.50 -9.70 13.64
N PRO A 109 1.27 -11.01 13.39
CA PRO A 109 -0.09 -11.56 13.33
C PRO A 109 -0.97 -11.25 14.54
N PRO A 110 -0.52 -11.31 15.80
CA PRO A 110 -1.37 -10.95 16.95
C PRO A 110 -1.92 -9.53 16.86
N THR A 111 -1.06 -8.56 16.60
CA THR A 111 -1.46 -7.14 16.47
C THR A 111 -2.33 -6.88 15.25
N LEU A 112 -2.04 -7.55 14.12
CA LEU A 112 -2.83 -7.41 12.89
C LEU A 112 -4.24 -7.99 13.04
N LYS A 113 -4.41 -9.04 13.84
CA LYS A 113 -5.72 -9.61 14.14
C LYS A 113 -6.60 -8.68 14.98
N GLU A 114 -6.01 -7.82 15.77
CA GLU A 114 -6.73 -6.82 16.56
C GLU A 114 -7.15 -5.62 15.72
N LEU A 115 -6.50 -5.41 14.59
CA LEU A 115 -6.80 -4.31 13.68
C LEU A 115 -8.18 -4.50 13.04
N ARG A 116 -9.12 -3.62 13.40
CA ARG A 116 -10.49 -3.61 12.87
C ARG A 116 -10.71 -2.31 12.11
N HIS A 117 -10.67 -2.39 10.79
CA HIS A 117 -11.03 -1.26 9.93
C HIS A 117 -11.89 -1.74 8.77
N PRO A 118 -13.06 -1.14 8.51
CA PRO A 118 -14.01 -1.65 7.50
C PRO A 118 -13.44 -1.62 6.07
N GLN A 119 -12.45 -0.76 5.82
CA GLN A 119 -11.83 -0.61 4.50
C GLN A 119 -10.49 -1.36 4.36
N LEU A 120 -10.03 -2.07 5.39
CA LEU A 120 -8.82 -2.88 5.28
C LEU A 120 -9.08 -4.09 4.38
N ALA A 121 -8.45 -4.11 3.21
CA ALA A 121 -8.61 -5.15 2.20
C ALA A 121 -7.52 -6.22 2.24
N GLY A 122 -6.34 -5.91 2.81
CA GLY A 122 -5.24 -6.86 2.89
C GLY A 122 -3.92 -6.23 3.32
N PHE A 123 -2.86 -7.01 3.21
CA PHE A 123 -1.51 -6.66 3.63
C PHE A 123 -0.52 -6.78 2.48
N ASP A 124 0.40 -5.84 2.38
CA ASP A 124 1.55 -5.89 1.49
C ASP A 124 2.80 -6.32 2.27
N LEU A 125 3.36 -7.48 1.92
CA LEU A 125 4.45 -8.14 2.64
C LEU A 125 5.74 -8.10 1.82
N ASN A 126 6.74 -7.36 2.28
CA ASN A 126 7.97 -7.13 1.54
C ASN A 126 9.24 -7.56 2.28
N SER A 127 10.16 -6.65 2.54
CA SER A 127 11.55 -6.91 2.94
C SER A 127 11.73 -7.83 4.17
N ARG A 128 10.80 -7.82 5.11
CA ARG A 128 10.87 -8.68 6.31
C ARG A 128 10.56 -10.17 6.01
N PHE A 129 10.07 -10.43 4.81
CA PHE A 129 9.74 -11.77 4.29
C PHE A 129 10.65 -12.17 3.13
N GLU A 130 11.85 -11.61 3.08
CA GLU A 130 12.84 -11.89 2.05
C GLU A 130 14.12 -12.49 2.68
N THR A 131 14.70 -13.48 2.00
CA THR A 131 16.02 -14.02 2.33
C THR A 131 17.13 -13.12 1.76
N LYS A 132 16.86 -12.47 0.63
CA LYS A 132 17.64 -11.42 0.00
C LYS A 132 16.72 -10.56 -0.86
N PRO A 133 17.09 -9.33 -1.24
CA PRO A 133 16.25 -8.44 -2.01
C PRO A 133 15.59 -9.12 -3.22
N GLY A 134 14.26 -9.10 -3.27
CA GLY A 134 13.45 -9.72 -4.33
C GLY A 134 13.24 -11.22 -4.21
N LEU A 135 13.85 -11.92 -3.24
CA LEU A 135 13.63 -13.35 -3.03
C LEU A 135 12.87 -13.62 -1.74
N LYS A 136 11.59 -13.98 -1.87
CA LYS A 136 10.71 -14.25 -0.74
C LYS A 136 11.10 -15.54 -0.01
N ASP A 137 11.03 -15.49 1.32
CA ASP A 137 11.13 -16.65 2.21
C ASP A 137 9.75 -17.32 2.31
N VAL A 138 9.55 -18.36 1.53
CA VAL A 138 8.26 -19.05 1.38
C VAL A 138 7.78 -19.66 2.69
N GLU A 139 8.69 -20.26 3.48
CA GLU A 139 8.34 -20.88 4.76
C GLU A 139 7.90 -19.82 5.79
N ARG A 140 8.62 -18.70 5.84
CA ARG A 140 8.27 -17.58 6.71
C ARG A 140 6.91 -16.96 6.33
N LEU A 141 6.63 -16.81 5.04
CA LEU A 141 5.33 -16.35 4.55
C LEU A 141 4.20 -17.32 4.90
N ARG A 142 4.43 -18.62 4.68
CA ARG A 142 3.45 -19.66 5.01
C ARG A 142 3.08 -19.62 6.48
N HIS A 143 4.08 -19.66 7.36
CA HIS A 143 3.87 -19.60 8.80
C HIS A 143 3.10 -18.33 9.22
N PHE A 144 3.48 -17.16 8.68
CA PHE A 144 2.79 -15.90 8.95
C PHE A 144 1.30 -15.96 8.54
N LEU A 145 1.01 -16.49 7.35
CA LEU A 145 -0.37 -16.60 6.85
C LEU A 145 -1.21 -17.60 7.66
N GLU A 146 -0.60 -18.70 8.11
CA GLU A 146 -1.27 -19.66 9.00
C GLU A 146 -1.60 -19.00 10.34
N GLU A 147 -0.64 -18.28 10.94
CA GLU A 147 -0.88 -17.56 12.19
C GLU A 147 -1.95 -16.49 12.02
N LEU A 148 -1.97 -15.76 10.92
CA LEU A 148 -2.95 -14.71 10.66
C LEU A 148 -4.38 -15.25 10.51
N ARG A 149 -4.55 -16.48 10.04
CA ARG A 149 -5.86 -17.13 9.79
C ARG A 149 -6.47 -17.83 11.00
N LYS A 150 -5.66 -18.16 12.02
CA LYS A 150 -6.15 -18.70 13.30
C LYS A 150 -6.95 -17.67 14.07
#